data_09af394b5a59166a1f9ddfeac21e43cc
#
_entry.id   09af394b5a59166a1f9ddfeac21e43cc
#
_cell.length_a   1.000
_cell.length_b   1.000
_cell.length_c   1.000
_cell.angle_alpha   90.00
_cell.angle_beta   90.00
_cell.angle_gamma   90.00
#
_symmetry.space_group_name_H-M   'P 1'
#
loop_
_entity.id
_entity.type
_entity.pdbx_description
1 polymer ?
#
loop_
_entity_poly.entity_id
_entity_poly.type
_entity_poly.pdbx_seq_one_letter_code
_entity_poly.pdbx_strand_id
1 'polypeptide(L)'
;MKSCQRPTPITPIAFAVTALVSATLLVAAQRTHAAEADGNDTQLLPTKDPCGSCDRPIAQAPTGAVAPQSLPAPPRNTGGAAGATFKLNDLRLNGVKALSNEELQAITGPYIGRDVTLSDLEELAKAITARYKERGYFLAQAVVPVQTVRDGIVEISVIEGRLGKVDVTVAPDAPIAESRVRGFLAPLQPGAAVSAPDYERAMLLLSDQPGIKVSSGLQEGTQPGTTDLSVEVAAAPRWAFTAEGDNHGTRESGRYRVGGTARWLSPFGIGDNLDMRLMVSNSNALQFGRIAYEAPIGTSGLRAGVGLSRVSYELGGQFADLDARGRANVLDFSLSYPLIRQRQQNLFLRLGVDVKDLTDELRAADFNSKKRVNGLSLGWTWERRDELLGGGYWASSGTLYHGNLSIRDPESRDFDRGITGHRTEGGFTKLSFQFSRLQSIVPRHSLYLSVGGQWASKNLDASEKLALGGARAVRAYPSGELLVDQGVIGTVEWRWSLNEELTPFLFYDAAHGKIVRNPTPYDGVNSHSLRGYGVGLSWSRPGNFSINATLAWRAGTPPAQTDGGGRNPRLFVQLIKAF
;
A
#
# COMPACT_ATOMS: atom_id res chain seq x y z
N MET A 1 -7.92 55.52 -43.56
CA MET A 1 -7.45 54.11 -43.63
C MET A 1 -6.93 53.74 -42.26
N LYS A 2 -7.76 53.08 -41.41
CA LYS A 2 -7.35 52.54 -40.12
C LYS A 2 -7.00 51.06 -40.37
N SER A 3 -5.72 50.70 -40.14
CA SER A 3 -5.26 49.32 -40.26
C SER A 3 -5.86 48.47 -39.13
N CYS A 4 -6.60 47.46 -39.52
CA CYS A 4 -7.15 46.46 -38.65
C CYS A 4 -5.99 45.50 -38.28
N GLN A 5 -5.38 45.65 -37.12
CA GLN A 5 -4.47 44.65 -36.56
C GLN A 5 -5.29 43.44 -36.16
N ARG A 6 -5.01 42.29 -36.77
CA ARG A 6 -5.55 40.99 -36.35
C ARG A 6 -4.99 40.65 -34.96
N PRO A 7 -5.80 40.21 -34.00
CA PRO A 7 -5.27 39.74 -32.74
C PRO A 7 -4.47 38.45 -33.00
N THR A 8 -3.26 38.41 -32.52
CA THR A 8 -2.41 37.22 -32.48
C THR A 8 -3.09 36.11 -31.63
N PRO A 9 -3.01 34.84 -32.01
CA PRO A 9 -3.67 33.79 -31.28
C PRO A 9 -2.96 33.51 -29.95
N ILE A 10 -3.50 34.04 -28.87
CA ILE A 10 -3.06 33.79 -27.47
C ILE A 10 -3.43 32.35 -27.03
N THR A 11 -4.32 31.70 -27.78
CA THR A 11 -4.94 30.40 -27.46
C THR A 11 -4.00 29.22 -27.24
N PRO A 12 -2.93 28.95 -28.02
CA PRO A 12 -2.09 27.76 -27.77
C PRO A 12 -1.15 27.91 -26.58
N ILE A 13 -0.78 29.14 -26.20
CA ILE A 13 0.17 29.42 -25.13
C ILE A 13 -0.52 29.27 -23.76
N ALA A 14 -1.74 29.76 -23.60
CA ALA A 14 -2.54 29.59 -22.40
C ALA A 14 -2.80 28.10 -22.10
N PHE A 15 -3.06 27.29 -23.12
CA PHE A 15 -3.27 25.84 -22.99
C PHE A 15 -2.00 25.11 -22.53
N ALA A 16 -0.85 25.42 -23.10
CA ALA A 16 0.44 24.82 -22.72
C ALA A 16 0.84 25.18 -21.29
N VAL A 17 0.56 26.41 -20.86
CA VAL A 17 0.86 26.89 -19.50
C VAL A 17 -0.05 26.23 -18.47
N THR A 18 -1.37 26.15 -18.72
CA THR A 18 -2.31 25.49 -17.81
C THR A 18 -2.01 24.00 -17.68
N ALA A 19 -1.60 23.33 -18.75
CA ALA A 19 -1.21 21.92 -18.74
C ALA A 19 0.08 21.67 -17.93
N LEU A 20 1.08 22.55 -18.07
CA LEU A 20 2.36 22.43 -17.34
C LEU A 20 2.20 22.71 -15.85
N VAL A 21 1.36 23.69 -15.53
CA VAL A 21 0.97 24.15 -14.20
C VAL A 21 0.34 23.02 -13.41
N SER A 22 -0.57 22.30 -14.04
CA SER A 22 -1.31 21.22 -13.39
C SER A 22 -0.50 19.94 -13.24
N ALA A 23 0.49 19.69 -14.11
CA ALA A 23 1.44 18.59 -13.93
C ALA A 23 2.24 18.72 -12.63
N THR A 24 2.58 19.94 -12.28
CA THR A 24 3.32 20.24 -11.05
C THR A 24 2.44 20.06 -9.81
N LEU A 25 1.18 20.46 -9.89
CA LEU A 25 0.15 20.23 -8.87
C LEU A 25 -0.17 18.74 -8.69
N LEU A 26 -0.26 17.99 -9.79
CA LEU A 26 -0.58 16.55 -9.78
C LEU A 26 0.53 15.73 -9.11
N VAL A 27 1.79 16.02 -9.39
CA VAL A 27 2.94 15.35 -8.76
C VAL A 27 2.97 15.61 -7.25
N ALA A 28 2.58 16.79 -6.79
CA ALA A 28 2.48 17.11 -5.37
C ALA A 28 1.21 16.50 -4.73
N ALA A 29 0.05 16.56 -5.41
CA ALA A 29 -1.22 16.02 -4.92
C ALA A 29 -1.30 14.48 -4.99
N GLN A 30 -0.78 13.84 -6.03
CA GLN A 30 -0.67 12.38 -6.09
C GLN A 30 0.26 11.81 -5.01
N ARG A 31 1.26 12.60 -4.57
CA ARG A 31 2.07 12.22 -3.40
C ARG A 31 1.30 12.32 -2.09
N THR A 32 0.24 13.13 -1.97
CA THR A 32 -0.57 13.17 -0.75
C THR A 32 -1.44 11.94 -0.60
N HIS A 33 -2.00 11.38 -1.68
CA HIS A 33 -2.76 10.13 -1.64
C HIS A 33 -1.87 8.88 -1.67
N ALA A 34 -0.71 8.92 -2.36
CA ALA A 34 0.28 7.85 -2.33
C ALA A 34 1.12 7.86 -1.05
N ALA A 35 1.42 9.02 -0.45
CA ALA A 35 2.22 9.09 0.78
C ALA A 35 1.47 8.61 2.02
N GLU A 36 0.14 8.57 2.00
CA GLU A 36 -0.64 7.93 3.06
C GLU A 36 -0.70 6.40 2.88
N ALA A 37 -0.59 5.90 1.63
CA ALA A 37 -0.25 4.51 1.34
C ALA A 37 1.26 4.23 1.53
N ASP A 38 2.12 5.22 1.22
CA ASP A 38 3.59 5.18 1.28
C ASP A 38 4.18 5.51 2.68
N GLY A 39 3.38 5.73 3.70
CA GLY A 39 3.89 5.89 5.08
C GLY A 39 4.74 4.71 5.55
N ASN A 40 4.64 3.57 4.85
CA ASN A 40 5.48 2.40 4.98
C ASN A 40 6.20 1.98 3.67
N ASP A 41 5.96 2.64 2.54
CA ASP A 41 6.28 2.10 1.20
C ASP A 41 7.71 2.37 0.71
N THR A 42 8.51 3.18 1.38
CA THR A 42 9.97 3.15 1.15
C THR A 42 10.61 1.84 1.66
N GLN A 43 9.86 1.02 2.40
CA GLN A 43 10.25 -0.32 2.83
C GLN A 43 9.55 -1.47 2.06
N LEU A 44 8.59 -1.17 1.17
CA LEU A 44 7.72 -2.16 0.51
C LEU A 44 8.29 -2.80 -0.76
N LEU A 45 9.45 -2.38 -1.23
CA LEU A 45 10.19 -3.20 -2.18
C LEU A 45 11.08 -4.15 -1.36
N PRO A 46 10.84 -5.47 -1.41
CA PRO A 46 11.72 -6.40 -0.76
C PRO A 46 13.10 -6.28 -1.42
N THR A 47 14.02 -5.67 -0.72
CA THR A 47 15.45 -5.69 -1.07
C THR A 47 16.07 -7.02 -0.67
N LYS A 48 15.30 -7.97 -0.18
CA LYS A 48 15.75 -9.30 0.19
C LYS A 48 15.36 -10.36 -0.82
N ASP A 49 16.36 -11.16 -1.13
CA ASP A 49 16.28 -12.41 -1.86
C ASP A 49 15.08 -13.27 -1.40
N PRO A 50 14.21 -13.72 -2.29
CA PRO A 50 13.12 -14.61 -1.92
C PRO A 50 13.57 -16.00 -1.48
N CYS A 51 14.87 -16.32 -1.56
CA CYS A 51 15.44 -17.61 -1.18
C CYS A 51 16.37 -17.60 0.04
N GLY A 52 16.56 -16.49 0.71
CA GLY A 52 17.41 -16.37 1.89
C GLY A 52 16.64 -15.97 3.14
N SER A 53 16.19 -16.91 3.95
CA SER A 53 15.48 -16.74 5.23
C SER A 53 14.21 -15.88 5.17
N CYS A 54 13.08 -16.55 5.08
CA CYS A 54 11.71 -16.00 5.11
C CYS A 54 11.29 -15.36 6.45
N ASP A 55 12.21 -14.69 7.17
CA ASP A 55 11.97 -14.28 8.55
C ASP A 55 12.12 -12.77 8.81
N ARG A 56 11.67 -11.88 7.89
CA ARG A 56 11.42 -10.50 8.32
C ARG A 56 10.15 -9.92 7.70
N PRO A 57 9.17 -9.57 8.54
CA PRO A 57 7.89 -9.00 8.13
C PRO A 57 8.00 -7.53 7.76
N ILE A 58 7.09 -7.09 6.87
CA ILE A 58 6.91 -5.72 6.39
C ILE A 58 6.38 -4.76 7.48
N ALA A 59 5.65 -5.22 8.44
CA ALA A 59 5.63 -4.64 9.78
C ALA A 59 6.45 -5.62 10.62
N GLN A 60 7.38 -5.16 11.42
CA GLN A 60 7.98 -6.06 12.39
C GLN A 60 6.83 -6.70 13.16
N ALA A 61 6.49 -7.94 12.80
CA ALA A 61 5.79 -8.77 13.77
C ALA A 61 6.59 -8.66 15.05
N PRO A 62 5.93 -8.63 16.21
CA PRO A 62 6.64 -8.52 17.47
C PRO A 62 7.82 -9.48 17.40
N THR A 63 9.03 -8.94 17.50
CA THR A 63 10.28 -9.70 17.53
C THR A 63 10.30 -10.44 18.85
N GLY A 64 9.57 -11.50 18.95
CA GLY A 64 9.30 -12.25 20.17
C GLY A 64 8.07 -13.15 20.03
N ALA A 65 7.34 -13.12 18.91
CA ALA A 65 6.43 -14.21 18.61
C ALA A 65 7.31 -15.43 18.36
N VAL A 66 7.68 -16.13 19.42
CA VAL A 66 8.16 -17.50 19.35
C VAL A 66 7.11 -18.23 18.53
N ALA A 67 7.52 -18.86 17.43
CA ALA A 67 6.66 -19.84 16.78
C ALA A 67 6.14 -20.73 17.91
N PRO A 68 4.82 -20.94 18.03
CA PRO A 68 4.27 -21.68 19.14
C PRO A 68 5.09 -22.96 19.26
N GLN A 69 5.82 -23.10 20.36
CA GLN A 69 6.47 -24.35 20.67
C GLN A 69 5.32 -25.36 20.73
N SER A 70 5.41 -26.40 19.92
CA SER A 70 4.46 -27.49 20.02
C SER A 70 4.42 -27.89 21.49
N LEU A 71 3.19 -27.98 22.06
CA LEU A 71 2.99 -28.54 23.38
C LEU A 71 3.90 -29.77 23.52
N PRO A 72 4.54 -29.98 24.67
CA PRO A 72 5.35 -31.16 24.86
C PRO A 72 4.54 -32.39 24.46
N ALA A 73 5.10 -33.20 23.57
CA ALA A 73 4.41 -34.38 23.10
C ALA A 73 4.04 -35.22 24.34
N PRO A 74 2.78 -35.65 24.47
CA PRO A 74 2.39 -36.54 25.58
C PRO A 74 3.35 -37.73 25.61
N PRO A 75 3.66 -38.29 26.79
CA PRO A 75 4.64 -39.35 26.93
C PRO A 75 4.36 -40.45 25.91
N ARG A 76 5.33 -40.74 25.07
CA ARG A 76 5.24 -41.82 24.08
C ARG A 76 5.00 -43.12 24.82
N ASN A 77 3.92 -43.80 24.48
CA ASN A 77 3.64 -45.13 24.97
C ASN A 77 4.65 -46.10 24.32
N THR A 78 5.75 -46.42 25.00
CA THR A 78 6.79 -47.36 24.52
C THR A 78 6.43 -48.81 24.68
N GLY A 79 5.16 -49.14 24.94
CA GLY A 79 4.71 -50.47 25.33
C GLY A 79 3.78 -51.21 24.36
N GLY A 80 3.55 -50.73 23.13
CA GLY A 80 2.74 -51.48 22.15
C GLY A 80 3.60 -52.21 21.13
N ALA A 81 3.42 -53.51 20.95
CA ALA A 81 4.09 -54.27 19.92
C ALA A 81 3.79 -53.66 18.54
N ALA A 82 4.81 -53.19 17.84
CA ALA A 82 4.70 -52.71 16.48
C ALA A 82 4.22 -53.90 15.61
N GLY A 83 2.93 -53.85 15.17
CA GLY A 83 2.38 -54.85 14.27
C GLY A 83 1.06 -55.53 14.67
N ALA A 84 0.51 -55.30 15.86
CA ALA A 84 -0.82 -55.84 16.20
C ALA A 84 -1.90 -55.08 15.38
N THR A 85 -2.60 -55.80 14.49
CA THR A 85 -3.73 -55.32 13.72
C THR A 85 -5.05 -55.68 14.38
N PHE A 86 -6.04 -54.85 14.31
CA PHE A 86 -7.41 -55.12 14.72
C PHE A 86 -8.39 -54.39 13.80
N LYS A 87 -9.60 -54.91 13.68
CA LYS A 87 -10.64 -54.28 12.85
C LYS A 87 -11.23 -53.08 13.57
N LEU A 88 -11.18 -51.90 12.93
CA LEU A 88 -11.78 -50.67 13.45
C LEU A 88 -13.28 -50.64 13.08
N ASN A 89 -14.16 -50.93 14.03
CA ASN A 89 -15.60 -50.93 13.80
C ASN A 89 -16.25 -49.57 14.05
N ASP A 90 -15.73 -48.81 15.01
CA ASP A 90 -16.24 -47.48 15.33
C ASP A 90 -15.12 -46.60 15.90
N LEU A 91 -15.26 -45.27 15.70
CA LEU A 91 -14.32 -44.26 16.18
C LEU A 91 -15.06 -43.18 16.99
N ARG A 92 -14.69 -43.05 18.24
CA ARG A 92 -15.21 -42.01 19.13
C ARG A 92 -14.25 -40.83 19.18
N LEU A 93 -14.73 -39.67 18.77
CA LEU A 93 -13.94 -38.42 18.82
C LEU A 93 -14.41 -37.57 20.01
N ASN A 94 -13.55 -37.42 21.02
CA ASN A 94 -13.84 -36.61 22.19
C ASN A 94 -13.17 -35.25 22.10
N GLY A 95 -13.88 -34.20 22.53
CA GLY A 95 -13.35 -32.83 22.61
C GLY A 95 -13.48 -31.99 21.33
N VAL A 96 -14.08 -32.55 20.27
CA VAL A 96 -14.33 -31.82 19.02
C VAL A 96 -15.49 -30.84 19.17
N LYS A 97 -15.24 -29.57 18.76
CA LYS A 97 -16.26 -28.48 18.74
C LYS A 97 -16.18 -27.61 17.50
N ALA A 98 -14.97 -27.43 16.94
CA ALA A 98 -14.70 -26.46 15.87
C ALA A 98 -14.77 -27.06 14.45
N LEU A 99 -14.74 -28.38 14.29
CA LEU A 99 -14.93 -29.05 13.00
C LEU A 99 -16.33 -29.65 12.90
N SER A 100 -16.91 -29.64 11.69
CA SER A 100 -18.21 -30.25 11.44
C SER A 100 -18.09 -31.78 11.35
N ASN A 101 -19.22 -32.46 11.56
CA ASN A 101 -19.26 -33.93 11.45
C ASN A 101 -18.92 -34.40 10.03
N GLU A 102 -19.31 -33.67 8.99
CA GLU A 102 -18.99 -33.98 7.60
C GLU A 102 -17.48 -33.95 7.35
N GLU A 103 -16.79 -32.92 7.88
CA GLU A 103 -15.33 -32.78 7.75
C GLU A 103 -14.59 -33.89 8.45
N LEU A 104 -15.05 -34.29 9.63
CA LEU A 104 -14.49 -35.40 10.39
C LEU A 104 -14.74 -36.75 9.68
N GLN A 105 -15.94 -36.97 9.17
CA GLN A 105 -16.29 -38.17 8.45
C GLN A 105 -15.49 -38.33 7.16
N ALA A 106 -15.18 -37.24 6.47
CA ALA A 106 -14.30 -37.27 5.29
C ALA A 106 -12.89 -37.80 5.61
N ILE A 107 -12.39 -37.54 6.83
CA ILE A 107 -11.05 -37.96 7.29
C ILE A 107 -11.12 -39.38 7.89
N THR A 108 -12.11 -39.65 8.71
CA THR A 108 -12.23 -40.90 9.49
C THR A 108 -12.86 -42.05 8.71
N GLY A 109 -13.79 -41.75 7.80
CA GLY A 109 -14.54 -42.74 7.02
C GLY A 109 -13.68 -43.77 6.30
N PRO A 110 -12.55 -43.43 5.67
CA PRO A 110 -11.65 -44.37 5.02
C PRO A 110 -11.02 -45.42 5.96
N TYR A 111 -11.02 -45.21 7.26
CA TYR A 111 -10.43 -46.12 8.26
C TYR A 111 -11.45 -47.06 8.89
N ILE A 112 -12.73 -46.71 8.89
CA ILE A 112 -13.79 -47.52 9.50
C ILE A 112 -14.04 -48.81 8.68
N GLY A 113 -14.14 -49.94 9.37
CA GLY A 113 -14.35 -51.27 8.77
C GLY A 113 -13.08 -51.96 8.26
N ARG A 114 -11.91 -51.33 8.37
CA ARG A 114 -10.60 -51.85 7.94
C ARG A 114 -9.81 -52.41 9.13
N ASP A 115 -8.84 -53.25 8.83
CA ASP A 115 -7.82 -53.65 9.79
C ASP A 115 -6.80 -52.51 9.91
N VAL A 116 -6.58 -52.03 11.12
CA VAL A 116 -5.70 -50.89 11.44
C VAL A 116 -4.66 -51.28 12.48
N THR A 117 -3.53 -50.62 12.42
CA THR A 117 -2.45 -50.68 13.41
C THR A 117 -2.49 -49.42 14.31
N LEU A 118 -1.72 -49.40 15.39
CA LEU A 118 -1.52 -48.20 16.20
C LEU A 118 -0.93 -47.07 15.35
N SER A 119 -0.02 -47.37 14.43
CA SER A 119 0.55 -46.40 13.50
C SER A 119 -0.50 -45.74 12.61
N ASP A 120 -1.48 -46.52 12.11
CA ASP A 120 -2.58 -45.98 11.31
C ASP A 120 -3.46 -45.03 12.12
N LEU A 121 -3.70 -45.31 13.40
CA LEU A 121 -4.43 -44.42 14.31
C LEU A 121 -3.67 -43.16 14.63
N GLU A 122 -2.34 -43.23 14.77
CA GLU A 122 -1.49 -42.06 14.94
C GLU A 122 -1.48 -41.19 13.68
N GLU A 123 -1.47 -41.78 12.48
CA GLU A 123 -1.62 -41.07 11.20
C GLU A 123 -2.98 -40.41 11.10
N LEU A 124 -4.05 -41.10 11.49
CA LEU A 124 -5.39 -40.54 11.54
C LEU A 124 -5.45 -39.33 12.50
N ALA A 125 -4.87 -39.44 13.70
CA ALA A 125 -4.78 -38.33 14.66
C ALA A 125 -3.99 -37.15 14.08
N LYS A 126 -2.89 -37.40 13.36
CA LYS A 126 -2.14 -36.37 12.64
C LYS A 126 -2.98 -35.70 11.54
N ALA A 127 -3.77 -36.46 10.78
CA ALA A 127 -4.65 -35.94 9.74
C ALA A 127 -5.75 -35.05 10.35
N ILE A 128 -6.35 -35.43 11.47
CA ILE A 128 -7.30 -34.59 12.22
C ILE A 128 -6.62 -33.31 12.69
N THR A 129 -5.42 -33.40 13.29
CA THR A 129 -4.63 -32.24 13.72
C THR A 129 -4.32 -31.32 12.56
N ALA A 130 -3.94 -31.85 11.39
CA ALA A 130 -3.68 -31.08 10.19
C ALA A 130 -4.92 -30.32 9.74
N ARG A 131 -6.09 -30.95 9.78
CA ARG A 131 -7.36 -30.31 9.43
C ARG A 131 -7.71 -29.14 10.35
N TYR A 132 -7.49 -29.29 11.65
CA TYR A 132 -7.63 -28.19 12.61
C TYR A 132 -6.69 -27.02 12.27
N LYS A 133 -5.42 -27.32 11.94
CA LYS A 133 -4.45 -26.29 11.53
C LYS A 133 -4.83 -25.57 10.24
N GLU A 134 -5.35 -26.31 9.24
CA GLU A 134 -5.89 -25.72 7.99
C GLU A 134 -7.06 -24.76 8.26
N ARG A 135 -7.88 -25.06 9.27
CA ARG A 135 -8.96 -24.20 9.74
C ARG A 135 -8.49 -23.05 10.63
N GLY A 136 -7.18 -22.97 10.89
CA GLY A 136 -6.58 -21.91 11.69
C GLY A 136 -6.48 -22.21 13.18
N TYR A 137 -6.88 -23.38 13.66
CA TYR A 137 -6.74 -23.77 15.07
C TYR A 137 -5.36 -24.36 15.33
N PHE A 138 -4.35 -23.49 15.38
CA PHE A 138 -2.94 -23.89 15.41
C PHE A 138 -2.48 -24.55 16.72
N LEU A 139 -3.23 -24.39 17.80
CA LEU A 139 -3.01 -25.04 19.10
C LEU A 139 -3.69 -26.41 19.21
N ALA A 140 -4.54 -26.77 18.24
CA ALA A 140 -5.27 -28.03 18.29
C ALA A 140 -4.36 -29.23 18.05
N GLN A 141 -4.59 -30.28 18.82
CA GLN A 141 -3.89 -31.56 18.72
C GLN A 141 -4.86 -32.71 18.95
N ALA A 142 -4.86 -33.68 18.07
CA ALA A 142 -5.52 -34.96 18.26
C ALA A 142 -4.50 -36.02 18.73
N VAL A 143 -4.86 -36.80 19.72
CA VAL A 143 -4.01 -37.85 20.30
C VAL A 143 -4.79 -39.11 20.50
N VAL A 144 -4.13 -40.27 20.34
CA VAL A 144 -4.68 -41.55 20.71
C VAL A 144 -4.33 -41.82 22.18
N PRO A 145 -5.29 -41.74 23.11
CA PRO A 145 -5.01 -42.00 24.52
C PRO A 145 -4.68 -43.49 24.77
N VAL A 146 -4.01 -43.78 25.88
CA VAL A 146 -3.82 -45.14 26.33
C VAL A 146 -5.17 -45.74 26.63
N GLN A 147 -5.57 -46.81 25.91
CA GLN A 147 -6.86 -47.40 26.00
C GLN A 147 -6.82 -48.92 25.72
N THR A 148 -7.82 -49.63 26.20
CA THR A 148 -8.06 -51.02 25.81
C THR A 148 -9.11 -51.05 24.72
N VAL A 149 -8.73 -51.49 23.51
CA VAL A 149 -9.67 -51.63 22.40
C VAL A 149 -10.60 -52.80 22.67
N ARG A 150 -11.91 -52.56 22.75
CA ARG A 150 -12.96 -53.56 22.87
C ARG A 150 -13.92 -53.44 21.70
N ASP A 151 -14.30 -54.57 21.10
CA ASP A 151 -15.23 -54.61 19.97
C ASP A 151 -14.81 -53.76 18.76
N GLY A 152 -13.49 -53.46 18.62
CA GLY A 152 -12.99 -52.62 17.54
C GLY A 152 -13.35 -51.14 17.67
N ILE A 153 -13.75 -50.69 18.86
CA ILE A 153 -14.05 -49.27 19.13
C ILE A 153 -12.79 -48.59 19.64
N VAL A 154 -12.40 -47.48 19.01
CA VAL A 154 -11.24 -46.65 19.38
C VAL A 154 -11.68 -45.24 19.74
N GLU A 155 -11.05 -44.68 20.73
CA GLU A 155 -11.21 -43.26 21.12
C GLU A 155 -10.00 -42.44 20.67
N ILE A 156 -10.25 -41.30 20.03
CA ILE A 156 -9.26 -40.27 19.78
C ILE A 156 -9.70 -39.00 20.52
N SER A 157 -8.82 -38.50 21.36
CA SER A 157 -9.05 -37.25 22.10
C SER A 157 -8.50 -36.05 21.32
N VAL A 158 -9.34 -35.06 21.10
CA VAL A 158 -8.95 -33.79 20.45
C VAL A 158 -8.88 -32.71 21.51
N ILE A 159 -7.70 -32.14 21.65
CA ILE A 159 -7.44 -30.97 22.49
C ILE A 159 -7.43 -29.78 21.55
N GLU A 160 -8.49 -28.96 21.54
CA GLU A 160 -8.60 -27.82 20.60
C GLU A 160 -7.68 -26.66 20.96
N GLY A 161 -7.05 -26.68 22.13
CA GLY A 161 -6.19 -25.60 22.61
C GLY A 161 -6.99 -24.33 22.90
N ARG A 162 -7.43 -24.15 24.14
CA ARG A 162 -8.21 -22.97 24.54
C ARG A 162 -7.32 -21.90 25.11
N LEU A 163 -7.71 -20.65 24.91
CA LEU A 163 -7.05 -19.53 25.57
C LEU A 163 -7.31 -19.62 27.07
N GLY A 164 -6.26 -19.63 27.86
CA GLY A 164 -6.31 -19.53 29.31
C GLY A 164 -6.40 -18.05 29.74
N LYS A 165 -5.33 -17.51 30.27
CA LYS A 165 -5.24 -16.11 30.65
C LYS A 165 -4.67 -15.26 29.52
N VAL A 166 -5.04 -13.96 29.51
CA VAL A 166 -4.40 -12.91 28.72
C VAL A 166 -3.72 -11.95 29.69
N ASP A 167 -2.43 -12.10 29.85
CA ASP A 167 -1.61 -11.24 30.70
C ASP A 167 -1.04 -10.09 29.86
N VAL A 168 -1.29 -8.86 30.28
CA VAL A 168 -0.86 -7.65 29.60
C VAL A 168 0.06 -6.86 30.51
N THR A 169 1.27 -6.57 30.03
CA THR A 169 2.23 -5.71 30.70
C THR A 169 2.55 -4.53 29.80
N VAL A 170 2.30 -3.32 30.29
CA VAL A 170 2.60 -2.07 29.58
C VAL A 170 3.71 -1.34 30.32
N ALA A 171 4.80 -1.03 29.62
CA ALA A 171 5.89 -0.26 30.19
C ALA A 171 5.40 1.15 30.57
N PRO A 172 5.87 1.71 31.71
CA PRO A 172 5.37 3.00 32.22
C PRO A 172 5.56 4.19 31.26
N ASP A 173 6.54 4.11 30.37
CA ASP A 173 6.88 5.11 29.37
C ASP A 173 6.21 4.87 28.00
N ALA A 174 5.51 3.75 27.83
CA ALA A 174 4.77 3.45 26.59
C ALA A 174 3.56 4.38 26.43
N PRO A 175 3.43 5.07 25.27
CA PRO A 175 2.36 6.04 25.06
C PRO A 175 1.03 5.38 24.68
N ILE A 176 0.56 4.45 25.51
CA ILE A 176 -0.72 3.77 25.35
C ILE A 176 -1.22 3.30 26.72
N ALA A 177 -2.52 3.45 26.98
CA ALA A 177 -3.11 2.93 28.20
C ALA A 177 -3.34 1.41 28.11
N GLU A 178 -3.14 0.68 29.22
CA GLU A 178 -3.39 -0.77 29.30
C GLU A 178 -4.82 -1.13 28.89
N SER A 179 -5.82 -0.34 29.31
CA SER A 179 -7.23 -0.54 28.91
C SER A 179 -7.42 -0.56 27.40
N ARG A 180 -6.64 0.24 26.68
CA ARG A 180 -6.67 0.27 25.22
C ARG A 180 -6.00 -0.95 24.62
N VAL A 181 -4.87 -1.40 25.17
CA VAL A 181 -4.23 -2.66 24.76
C VAL A 181 -5.19 -3.82 24.92
N ARG A 182 -5.85 -3.94 26.08
CA ARG A 182 -6.89 -4.96 26.33
C ARG A 182 -8.07 -4.85 25.36
N GLY A 183 -8.41 -3.66 24.91
CA GLY A 183 -9.44 -3.43 23.90
C GLY A 183 -9.09 -4.06 22.53
N PHE A 184 -7.82 -4.00 22.08
CA PHE A 184 -7.37 -4.69 20.87
C PHE A 184 -7.38 -6.21 21.02
N LEU A 185 -7.14 -6.72 22.21
CA LEU A 185 -7.12 -8.14 22.54
C LEU A 185 -8.52 -8.71 22.89
N ALA A 186 -9.56 -7.87 22.98
CA ALA A 186 -10.92 -8.28 23.36
C ALA A 186 -11.53 -9.42 22.49
N PRO A 187 -11.20 -9.56 21.19
CA PRO A 187 -11.65 -10.70 20.41
C PRO A 187 -11.05 -12.04 20.89
N LEU A 188 -9.92 -12.02 21.62
CA LEU A 188 -9.24 -13.19 22.16
C LEU A 188 -9.81 -13.50 23.56
N GLN A 189 -10.94 -14.21 23.62
CA GLN A 189 -11.64 -14.50 24.88
C GLN A 189 -11.05 -15.70 25.59
N PRO A 190 -10.79 -15.61 26.91
CA PRO A 190 -10.44 -16.76 27.73
C PRO A 190 -11.52 -17.87 27.62
N GLY A 191 -11.09 -19.13 27.54
CA GLY A 191 -11.95 -20.30 27.37
C GLY A 191 -12.37 -20.61 25.93
N ALA A 192 -12.18 -19.70 24.98
CA ALA A 192 -12.44 -19.92 23.57
C ALA A 192 -11.25 -20.63 22.88
N ALA A 193 -11.54 -21.40 21.82
CA ALA A 193 -10.49 -21.91 20.95
C ALA A 193 -9.79 -20.76 20.20
N VAL A 194 -8.46 -20.78 20.17
CA VAL A 194 -7.69 -19.71 19.53
C VAL A 194 -7.58 -19.95 18.04
N SER A 195 -8.18 -19.05 17.25
CA SER A 195 -8.01 -19.04 15.80
C SER A 195 -6.80 -18.19 15.42
N ALA A 196 -5.96 -18.68 14.49
CA ALA A 196 -4.80 -17.94 14.00
C ALA A 196 -5.18 -16.59 13.34
N PRO A 197 -6.24 -16.51 12.50
CA PRO A 197 -6.68 -15.24 11.94
C PRO A 197 -7.07 -14.19 13.00
N ASP A 198 -7.78 -14.58 14.06
CA ASP A 198 -8.19 -13.64 15.11
C ASP A 198 -7.00 -13.19 15.95
N TYR A 199 -6.10 -14.13 16.29
CA TYR A 199 -4.85 -13.82 16.97
C TYR A 199 -3.98 -12.88 16.14
N GLU A 200 -3.73 -13.22 14.87
CA GLU A 200 -2.94 -12.38 13.97
C GLU A 200 -3.53 -10.98 13.83
N ARG A 201 -4.84 -10.88 13.60
CA ARG A 201 -5.52 -9.60 13.46
C ARG A 201 -5.37 -8.75 14.73
N ALA A 202 -5.64 -9.30 15.91
CA ALA A 202 -5.53 -8.59 17.17
C ALA A 202 -4.11 -8.07 17.42
N MET A 203 -3.10 -8.94 17.24
CA MET A 203 -1.70 -8.60 17.43
C MET A 203 -1.19 -7.59 16.41
N LEU A 204 -1.57 -7.73 15.14
CA LEU A 204 -1.18 -6.80 14.10
C LEU A 204 -1.82 -5.41 14.30
N LEU A 205 -3.11 -5.34 14.64
CA LEU A 205 -3.77 -4.06 14.92
C LEU A 205 -3.17 -3.34 16.13
N LEU A 206 -2.75 -4.09 17.15
CA LEU A 206 -2.03 -3.53 18.29
C LEU A 206 -0.62 -3.07 17.89
N SER A 207 0.11 -3.85 17.10
CA SER A 207 1.45 -3.50 16.61
C SER A 207 1.46 -2.31 15.64
N ASP A 208 0.33 -2.05 14.96
CA ASP A 208 0.16 -0.90 14.08
C ASP A 208 0.02 0.43 14.84
N GLN A 209 -0.09 0.39 16.20
CA GLN A 209 -0.20 1.62 16.97
C GLN A 209 1.15 2.36 17.02
N PRO A 210 1.17 3.64 16.64
CA PRO A 210 2.40 4.43 16.62
C PRO A 210 3.01 4.61 18.02
N GLY A 211 4.35 4.63 18.10
CA GLY A 211 5.08 4.94 19.32
C GLY A 211 5.21 3.80 20.32
N ILE A 212 4.77 2.58 19.95
CA ILE A 212 4.92 1.38 20.77
C ILE A 212 5.61 0.25 20.02
N LYS A 213 6.17 -0.67 20.77
CA LYS A 213 6.67 -1.96 20.30
C LYS A 213 5.97 -3.06 21.09
N VAL A 214 5.41 -4.05 20.38
CA VAL A 214 4.65 -5.15 20.99
C VAL A 214 5.41 -6.44 20.83
N SER A 215 5.49 -7.22 21.91
CA SER A 215 5.94 -8.61 21.93
C SER A 215 4.85 -9.49 22.54
N SER A 216 4.78 -10.74 22.12
CA SER A 216 3.83 -11.70 22.67
C SER A 216 4.42 -13.09 22.76
N GLY A 217 4.01 -13.84 23.78
CA GLY A 217 4.39 -15.21 24.02
C GLY A 217 3.16 -16.06 24.32
N LEU A 218 3.20 -17.34 23.92
CA LEU A 218 2.22 -18.35 24.29
C LEU A 218 2.90 -19.35 25.20
N GLN A 219 2.30 -19.62 26.35
CA GLN A 219 2.81 -20.52 27.39
C GLN A 219 1.74 -21.54 27.76
N GLU A 220 2.15 -22.69 28.32
CA GLU A 220 1.20 -23.65 28.87
C GLU A 220 0.36 -23.02 29.96
N GLY A 221 -0.96 -23.16 29.85
CA GLY A 221 -1.88 -22.57 30.82
C GLY A 221 -1.98 -23.40 32.09
N THR A 222 -2.54 -22.81 33.13
CA THR A 222 -2.71 -23.44 34.44
C THR A 222 -3.72 -24.60 34.43
N GLN A 223 -4.60 -24.67 33.44
CA GLN A 223 -5.55 -25.76 33.28
C GLN A 223 -5.13 -26.64 32.09
N PRO A 224 -5.29 -27.97 32.16
CA PRO A 224 -4.98 -28.85 31.06
C PRO A 224 -5.72 -28.46 29.77
N GLY A 225 -5.00 -28.40 28.64
CA GLY A 225 -5.54 -28.03 27.33
C GLY A 225 -5.77 -26.52 27.15
N THR A 226 -5.28 -25.67 28.08
CA THR A 226 -5.26 -24.21 27.91
C THR A 226 -3.88 -23.70 27.59
N THR A 227 -3.84 -22.54 26.93
CA THR A 227 -2.61 -21.82 26.61
C THR A 227 -2.78 -20.35 27.06
N ASP A 228 -1.87 -19.87 27.88
CA ASP A 228 -1.87 -18.47 28.35
C ASP A 228 -1.13 -17.58 27.34
N LEU A 229 -1.68 -16.41 27.07
CA LEU A 229 -1.10 -15.39 26.21
C LEU A 229 -0.48 -14.29 27.07
N SER A 230 0.81 -14.06 26.95
CA SER A 230 1.48 -12.88 27.50
C SER A 230 1.68 -11.83 26.38
N VAL A 231 1.36 -10.58 26.66
CA VAL A 231 1.55 -9.44 25.76
C VAL A 231 2.31 -8.35 26.50
N GLU A 232 3.46 -8.00 25.97
CA GLU A 232 4.30 -6.93 26.50
C GLU A 232 4.32 -5.76 25.54
N VAL A 233 4.09 -4.56 26.04
CA VAL A 233 4.10 -3.31 25.27
C VAL A 233 5.16 -2.39 25.83
N ALA A 234 6.17 -2.08 25.03
CA ALA A 234 7.25 -1.17 25.34
C ALA A 234 7.12 0.13 24.54
N ALA A 235 7.76 1.20 25.01
CA ALA A 235 7.87 2.43 24.24
C ALA A 235 8.76 2.23 23.00
N ALA A 236 8.41 2.90 21.91
CA ALA A 236 9.20 3.04 20.69
C ALA A 236 9.51 4.53 20.45
N PRO A 237 10.45 4.87 19.57
CA PRO A 237 10.72 6.27 19.23
C PRO A 237 9.45 7.02 18.87
N ARG A 238 9.28 8.21 19.46
CA ARG A 238 8.09 9.04 19.25
C ARG A 238 8.23 10.00 18.06
N TRP A 239 9.41 10.08 17.48
CA TRP A 239 9.71 10.89 16.32
C TRP A 239 10.38 10.06 15.24
N ALA A 240 9.99 10.28 14.01
CA ALA A 240 10.65 9.76 12.84
C ALA A 240 10.85 10.89 11.84
N PHE A 241 12.04 11.03 11.30
CA PHE A 241 12.38 12.06 10.34
C PHE A 241 12.91 11.43 9.06
N THR A 242 12.53 12.03 7.93
CA THR A 242 13.17 11.71 6.64
C THR A 242 13.56 12.99 5.93
N ALA A 243 14.71 12.95 5.25
CA ALA A 243 15.11 13.96 4.28
C ALA A 243 15.12 13.33 2.90
N GLU A 244 14.64 14.06 1.89
CA GLU A 244 14.62 13.60 0.51
C GLU A 244 15.22 14.64 -0.42
N GLY A 245 15.90 14.19 -1.47
CA GLY A 245 16.38 15.03 -2.57
C GLY A 245 16.22 14.31 -3.88
N ASP A 246 15.77 15.01 -4.91
CA ASP A 246 15.60 14.44 -6.24
C ASP A 246 15.77 15.47 -7.36
N ASN A 247 15.90 14.98 -8.60
CA ASN A 247 15.88 15.78 -9.82
C ASN A 247 14.62 15.54 -10.66
N HIS A 248 13.49 15.19 -10.02
CA HIS A 248 12.25 14.86 -10.69
C HIS A 248 11.41 16.08 -11.11
N GLY A 249 11.85 17.30 -10.79
CA GLY A 249 11.25 18.54 -11.30
C GLY A 249 11.55 18.78 -12.77
N THR A 250 10.96 19.85 -13.33
CA THR A 250 11.21 20.31 -14.69
C THR A 250 12.08 21.57 -14.70
N ARG A 251 12.55 21.98 -15.88
CA ARG A 251 13.30 23.22 -16.05
C ARG A 251 12.48 24.44 -15.64
N GLU A 252 11.17 24.38 -15.87
CA GLU A 252 10.24 25.48 -15.66
C GLU A 252 9.82 25.61 -14.19
N SER A 253 9.69 24.50 -13.46
CA SER A 253 9.24 24.48 -12.05
C SER A 253 10.37 24.21 -11.03
N GLY A 254 11.62 24.24 -11.49
CA GLY A 254 12.79 23.87 -10.68
C GLY A 254 13.06 22.37 -10.73
N ARG A 255 14.22 22.01 -11.29
CA ARG A 255 14.61 20.62 -11.56
C ARG A 255 14.96 19.84 -10.31
N TYR A 256 15.71 20.45 -9.41
CA TYR A 256 16.15 19.82 -8.18
C TYR A 256 15.20 20.15 -7.05
N ARG A 257 14.79 19.13 -6.30
CA ARG A 257 13.87 19.30 -5.18
C ARG A 257 14.49 18.72 -3.92
N VAL A 258 14.26 19.38 -2.81
CA VAL A 258 14.66 18.95 -1.48
C VAL A 258 13.42 18.98 -0.59
N GLY A 259 13.24 17.96 0.20
CA GLY A 259 12.11 17.85 1.11
C GLY A 259 12.44 17.13 2.40
N GLY A 260 11.51 17.13 3.32
CA GLY A 260 11.59 16.40 4.56
C GLY A 260 10.23 16.12 5.13
N THR A 261 10.16 15.03 5.89
CA THR A 261 8.98 14.63 6.66
C THR A 261 9.37 14.52 8.12
N ALA A 262 8.57 15.07 9.01
CA ALA A 262 8.63 14.84 10.45
C ALA A 262 7.33 14.20 10.89
N ARG A 263 7.43 13.10 11.62
CA ARG A 263 6.29 12.34 12.11
C ARG A 263 6.35 12.26 13.62
N TRP A 264 5.31 12.75 14.30
CA TRP A 264 5.16 12.63 15.75
C TRP A 264 4.19 11.49 16.06
N LEU A 265 4.73 10.43 16.63
CA LEU A 265 4.04 9.18 16.88
C LEU A 265 3.41 9.20 18.27
N SER A 266 2.12 8.94 18.35
CA SER A 266 1.29 8.94 19.55
C SER A 266 1.40 10.23 20.40
N PRO A 267 1.25 11.45 19.82
CA PRO A 267 1.33 12.70 20.58
C PRO A 267 0.44 12.72 21.81
N PHE A 268 -0.77 12.19 21.71
CA PHE A 268 -1.75 12.17 22.82
C PHE A 268 -1.86 10.81 23.54
N GLY A 269 -1.00 9.85 23.22
CA GLY A 269 -1.01 8.55 23.91
C GLY A 269 -2.18 7.63 23.56
N ILE A 270 -2.81 7.84 22.42
CA ILE A 270 -3.96 7.06 21.95
C ILE A 270 -3.69 6.28 20.67
N GLY A 271 -2.42 6.17 20.24
CA GLY A 271 -2.07 5.54 18.97
C GLY A 271 -2.34 6.44 17.77
N ASP A 272 -2.30 7.73 17.95
CA ASP A 272 -2.46 8.78 16.96
C ASP A 272 -1.11 9.19 16.34
N ASN A 273 -1.14 9.92 15.24
CA ASN A 273 0.07 10.47 14.61
C ASN A 273 -0.19 11.86 14.02
N LEU A 274 0.86 12.67 14.03
CA LEU A 274 0.93 13.95 13.37
C LEU A 274 2.06 13.90 12.34
N ASP A 275 1.70 14.05 11.07
CA ASP A 275 2.62 14.08 9.94
C ASP A 275 2.80 15.50 9.43
N MET A 276 4.05 15.92 9.25
CA MET A 276 4.42 17.21 8.67
C MET A 276 5.37 16.97 7.51
N ARG A 277 5.08 17.52 6.34
CA ARG A 277 5.91 17.38 5.15
C ARG A 277 6.13 18.73 4.48
N LEU A 278 7.37 18.99 4.07
CA LEU A 278 7.78 20.15 3.32
C LEU A 278 8.60 19.72 2.11
N MET A 279 8.49 20.44 1.00
CA MET A 279 9.32 20.27 -0.19
C MET A 279 9.46 21.60 -0.92
N VAL A 280 10.66 21.89 -1.39
CA VAL A 280 10.96 23.06 -2.22
C VAL A 280 11.80 22.63 -3.42
N SER A 281 11.60 23.29 -4.56
CA SER A 281 12.49 23.16 -5.70
C SER A 281 13.58 24.25 -5.69
N ASN A 282 14.63 24.04 -6.47
CA ASN A 282 15.62 25.09 -6.69
C ASN A 282 14.93 26.35 -7.28
N SER A 283 15.43 27.51 -6.95
CA SER A 283 14.85 28.83 -7.29
C SER A 283 13.48 29.11 -6.63
N ASN A 284 13.05 28.31 -5.64
CA ASN A 284 11.74 28.38 -4.98
C ASN A 284 10.54 28.33 -5.95
N ALA A 285 10.76 27.84 -7.16
CA ALA A 285 9.75 27.78 -8.21
C ALA A 285 8.59 26.83 -7.88
N LEU A 286 8.80 25.86 -6.99
CA LEU A 286 7.77 24.99 -6.43
C LEU A 286 7.96 24.90 -4.93
N GLN A 287 6.90 25.12 -4.17
CA GLN A 287 6.85 24.91 -2.72
C GLN A 287 5.64 24.05 -2.38
N PHE A 288 5.83 23.08 -1.51
CA PHE A 288 4.79 22.22 -0.99
C PHE A 288 4.90 22.09 0.52
N GLY A 289 3.78 22.21 1.21
CA GLY A 289 3.65 21.94 2.64
C GLY A 289 2.39 21.16 2.94
N ARG A 290 2.47 20.19 3.85
CA ARG A 290 1.33 19.43 4.39
C ARG A 290 1.50 19.23 5.88
N ILE A 291 0.39 19.31 6.61
CA ILE A 291 0.22 18.84 7.96
C ILE A 291 -1.02 17.95 8.00
N ALA A 292 -0.90 16.79 8.63
CA ALA A 292 -2.02 15.85 8.75
C ALA A 292 -2.00 15.19 10.12
N TYR A 293 -3.18 15.04 10.71
CA TYR A 293 -3.38 14.34 11.97
C TYR A 293 -4.31 13.16 11.75
N GLU A 294 -3.95 12.02 12.31
CA GLU A 294 -4.76 10.80 12.25
C GLU A 294 -4.85 10.16 13.63
N ALA A 295 -6.05 9.75 14.01
CA ALA A 295 -6.32 9.09 15.28
C ALA A 295 -7.18 7.84 15.10
N PRO A 296 -6.96 6.77 15.91
CA PRO A 296 -7.78 5.58 15.88
C PRO A 296 -9.12 5.81 16.58
N ILE A 297 -10.20 5.28 16.00
CA ILE A 297 -11.55 5.26 16.55
C ILE A 297 -11.82 3.87 17.13
N GLY A 298 -11.85 3.74 18.45
CA GLY A 298 -11.95 2.43 19.11
C GLY A 298 -10.72 1.56 18.89
N THR A 299 -10.91 0.24 18.87
CA THR A 299 -9.84 -0.76 18.76
C THR A 299 -10.03 -1.73 17.59
N SER A 300 -11.01 -1.48 16.72
CA SER A 300 -11.28 -2.31 15.53
C SER A 300 -10.29 -2.11 14.36
N GLY A 301 -9.41 -1.10 14.49
CA GLY A 301 -8.51 -0.65 13.42
C GLY A 301 -9.06 0.53 12.61
N LEU A 302 -10.29 1.01 12.88
CA LEU A 302 -10.81 2.21 12.24
C LEU A 302 -10.01 3.44 12.67
N ARG A 303 -9.60 4.27 11.70
CA ARG A 303 -8.85 5.52 11.93
C ARG A 303 -9.53 6.67 11.20
N ALA A 304 -9.54 7.85 11.81
CA ALA A 304 -9.99 9.09 11.20
C ALA A 304 -8.81 10.05 11.03
N GLY A 305 -8.77 10.73 9.91
CA GLY A 305 -7.71 11.69 9.58
C GLY A 305 -8.25 13.02 9.07
N VAL A 306 -7.48 14.08 9.32
CA VAL A 306 -7.67 15.41 8.74
C VAL A 306 -6.33 15.91 8.22
N GLY A 307 -6.31 16.53 7.06
CA GLY A 307 -5.11 17.05 6.43
C GLY A 307 -5.32 18.42 5.82
N LEU A 308 -4.28 19.25 5.90
CA LEU A 308 -4.17 20.53 5.24
C LEU A 308 -2.93 20.50 4.37
N SER A 309 -3.04 20.83 3.10
CA SER A 309 -1.88 20.99 2.22
C SER A 309 -1.96 22.23 1.37
N ARG A 310 -0.79 22.76 1.05
CA ARG A 310 -0.62 23.88 0.14
C ARG A 310 0.52 23.61 -0.83
N VAL A 311 0.24 23.89 -2.09
CA VAL A 311 1.23 23.94 -3.16
C VAL A 311 1.23 25.36 -3.71
N SER A 312 2.39 25.93 -3.97
CA SER A 312 2.57 27.11 -4.77
C SER A 312 3.67 26.90 -5.80
N TYR A 313 3.51 27.46 -6.97
CA TYR A 313 4.50 27.38 -8.04
C TYR A 313 4.59 28.69 -8.81
N GLU A 314 5.74 28.89 -9.43
CA GLU A 314 6.05 29.95 -10.37
C GLU A 314 6.80 29.34 -11.55
N LEU A 315 6.35 29.57 -12.78
CA LEU A 315 6.96 28.98 -13.96
C LEU A 315 8.03 29.91 -14.52
N GLY A 316 9.24 29.38 -14.62
CA GLY A 316 10.38 30.03 -15.26
C GLY A 316 10.67 29.50 -16.66
N GLY A 317 11.91 29.61 -17.10
CA GLY A 317 12.38 29.11 -18.39
C GLY A 317 11.66 29.75 -19.57
N GLN A 318 11.09 28.97 -20.45
CA GLN A 318 10.35 29.46 -21.64
C GLN A 318 9.03 30.16 -21.31
N PHE A 319 8.55 30.08 -20.07
CA PHE A 319 7.31 30.70 -19.61
C PHE A 319 7.55 31.91 -18.69
N ALA A 320 8.81 32.33 -18.51
CA ALA A 320 9.15 33.44 -17.62
C ALA A 320 8.44 34.76 -18.01
N ASP A 321 8.34 35.01 -19.32
CA ASP A 321 7.68 36.21 -19.84
C ASP A 321 6.16 36.24 -19.58
N LEU A 322 5.55 35.11 -19.24
CA LEU A 322 4.12 35.02 -18.90
C LEU A 322 3.84 35.33 -17.43
N ASP A 323 4.88 35.41 -16.59
CA ASP A 323 4.76 35.50 -15.12
C ASP A 323 3.65 34.60 -14.57
N ALA A 324 3.73 33.29 -14.98
CA ALA A 324 2.73 32.29 -14.68
C ALA A 324 2.94 31.74 -13.26
N ARG A 325 1.95 31.91 -12.40
CA ARG A 325 1.97 31.49 -11.01
C ARG A 325 0.71 30.72 -10.66
N GLY A 326 0.77 29.87 -9.66
CA GLY A 326 -0.43 29.28 -9.12
C GLY A 326 -0.26 28.71 -7.72
N ARG A 327 -1.41 28.39 -7.15
CA ARG A 327 -1.50 27.79 -5.82
C ARG A 327 -2.70 26.88 -5.72
N ALA A 328 -2.53 25.82 -4.92
CA ALA A 328 -3.61 24.98 -4.49
C ALA A 328 -3.62 24.86 -2.97
N ASN A 329 -4.77 25.03 -2.34
CA ASN A 329 -4.98 24.70 -0.94
C ASN A 329 -5.97 23.55 -0.89
N VAL A 330 -5.65 22.51 -0.11
CA VAL A 330 -6.50 21.31 0.02
C VAL A 330 -6.75 21.06 1.50
N LEU A 331 -8.03 20.92 1.84
CA LEU A 331 -8.49 20.39 3.11
C LEU A 331 -9.07 19.00 2.82
N ASP A 332 -8.62 17.98 3.54
CA ASP A 332 -9.10 16.62 3.39
C ASP A 332 -9.49 16.00 4.75
N PHE A 333 -10.54 15.17 4.72
CA PHE A 333 -10.94 14.30 5.82
C PHE A 333 -10.99 12.88 5.31
N SER A 334 -10.65 11.90 6.17
CA SER A 334 -10.65 10.50 5.78
C SER A 334 -11.02 9.58 6.93
N LEU A 335 -11.58 8.42 6.54
CA LEU A 335 -11.75 7.25 7.38
C LEU A 335 -11.04 6.09 6.71
N SER A 336 -10.17 5.39 7.42
CA SER A 336 -9.48 4.21 6.93
C SER A 336 -9.79 3.00 7.82
N TYR A 337 -9.99 1.84 7.19
CA TYR A 337 -10.32 0.60 7.88
C TYR A 337 -9.60 -0.60 7.27
N PRO A 338 -8.83 -1.39 8.06
CA PRO A 338 -8.23 -2.63 7.63
C PRO A 338 -9.29 -3.74 7.55
N LEU A 339 -9.85 -3.94 6.35
CA LEU A 339 -10.85 -5.00 6.12
C LEU A 339 -10.23 -6.38 6.30
N ILE A 340 -9.03 -6.59 5.74
CA ILE A 340 -8.19 -7.76 5.96
C ILE A 340 -6.87 -7.29 6.55
N ARG A 341 -6.46 -7.87 7.68
CA ARG A 341 -5.19 -7.59 8.32
C ARG A 341 -4.57 -8.90 8.79
N GLN A 342 -3.68 -9.47 7.97
CA GLN A 342 -2.99 -10.74 8.17
C GLN A 342 -1.54 -10.61 7.72
N ARG A 343 -0.68 -11.55 8.09
CA ARG A 343 0.75 -11.54 7.71
C ARG A 343 0.97 -11.66 6.20
N GLN A 344 0.13 -12.46 5.53
CA GLN A 344 0.29 -12.76 4.10
C GLN A 344 -0.59 -11.90 3.21
N GLN A 345 -1.63 -11.26 3.76
CA GLN A 345 -2.59 -10.50 2.99
C GLN A 345 -3.15 -9.33 3.79
N ASN A 346 -3.20 -8.16 3.18
CA ASN A 346 -3.82 -6.97 3.77
C ASN A 346 -4.76 -6.31 2.75
N LEU A 347 -5.87 -5.78 3.24
CA LEU A 347 -6.80 -4.96 2.46
C LEU A 347 -7.27 -3.80 3.34
N PHE A 348 -6.89 -2.60 2.95
CA PHE A 348 -7.35 -1.36 3.56
C PHE A 348 -8.36 -0.68 2.66
N LEU A 349 -9.45 -0.20 3.24
CA LEU A 349 -10.40 0.67 2.57
C LEU A 349 -10.30 2.08 3.16
N ARG A 350 -10.41 3.09 2.30
CA ARG A 350 -10.37 4.50 2.70
C ARG A 350 -11.54 5.26 2.07
N LEU A 351 -12.35 5.91 2.89
CA LEU A 351 -13.33 6.89 2.49
C LEU A 351 -12.75 8.28 2.72
N GLY A 352 -12.82 9.16 1.73
CA GLY A 352 -12.26 10.51 1.83
C GLY A 352 -13.22 11.57 1.29
N VAL A 353 -13.17 12.75 1.88
CA VAL A 353 -13.82 13.97 1.39
C VAL A 353 -12.77 15.06 1.32
N ASP A 354 -12.70 15.78 0.21
CA ASP A 354 -11.75 16.87 0.03
C ASP A 354 -12.37 18.12 -0.58
N VAL A 355 -11.77 19.26 -0.24
CA VAL A 355 -12.05 20.57 -0.85
C VAL A 355 -10.72 21.12 -1.33
N LYS A 356 -10.63 21.39 -2.64
CA LYS A 356 -9.46 21.95 -3.32
C LYS A 356 -9.80 23.33 -3.84
N ASP A 357 -9.11 24.37 -3.37
CA ASP A 357 -9.15 25.72 -3.92
C ASP A 357 -7.91 25.92 -4.77
N LEU A 358 -8.12 26.16 -6.07
CA LEU A 358 -7.09 26.30 -7.10
C LEU A 358 -7.10 27.73 -7.61
N THR A 359 -5.93 28.31 -7.80
CA THR A 359 -5.76 29.64 -8.41
C THR A 359 -4.59 29.58 -9.39
N ASP A 360 -4.83 29.97 -10.64
CA ASP A 360 -3.82 30.07 -11.69
C ASP A 360 -3.83 31.50 -12.22
N GLU A 361 -2.67 32.16 -12.23
CA GLU A 361 -2.47 33.53 -12.65
C GLU A 361 -1.48 33.61 -13.83
N LEU A 362 -1.83 34.30 -14.90
CA LEU A 362 -0.93 34.72 -15.97
C LEU A 362 -0.84 36.23 -15.94
N ARG A 363 0.09 36.78 -15.16
CA ARG A 363 0.14 38.21 -14.84
C ARG A 363 0.45 39.06 -16.05
N ALA A 364 1.27 38.57 -16.98
CA ALA A 364 1.55 39.26 -18.21
C ALA A 364 0.32 39.44 -19.12
N ALA A 365 -0.71 38.64 -18.95
CA ALA A 365 -1.97 38.67 -19.70
C ALA A 365 -3.15 39.17 -18.87
N ASP A 366 -2.92 39.59 -17.60
CA ASP A 366 -3.96 39.94 -16.62
C ASP A 366 -5.07 38.90 -16.46
N PHE A 367 -4.69 37.60 -16.63
CA PHE A 367 -5.61 36.48 -16.54
C PHE A 367 -5.48 35.78 -15.17
N ASN A 368 -6.64 35.56 -14.51
CA ASN A 368 -6.69 34.92 -13.20
C ASN A 368 -7.85 33.92 -13.17
N SER A 369 -7.54 32.65 -13.04
CA SER A 369 -8.52 31.56 -12.95
C SER A 369 -8.63 31.03 -11.53
N LYS A 370 -9.83 31.10 -10.96
CA LYS A 370 -10.15 30.58 -9.62
C LYS A 370 -11.15 29.44 -9.75
N LYS A 371 -10.75 28.27 -9.22
CA LYS A 371 -11.54 27.04 -9.30
C LYS A 371 -11.67 26.41 -7.92
N ARG A 372 -12.76 25.66 -7.71
CA ARG A 372 -12.93 24.80 -6.54
C ARG A 372 -13.37 23.43 -6.98
N VAL A 373 -12.75 22.40 -6.40
CA VAL A 373 -13.21 21.02 -6.51
C VAL A 373 -13.63 20.54 -5.15
N ASN A 374 -14.87 20.03 -5.03
CA ASN A 374 -15.32 19.28 -3.87
C ASN A 374 -15.40 17.81 -4.27
N GLY A 375 -14.78 16.93 -3.50
CA GLY A 375 -14.62 15.55 -3.87
C GLY A 375 -15.02 14.55 -2.78
N LEU A 376 -15.51 13.40 -3.22
CA LEU A 376 -15.72 12.19 -2.43
C LEU A 376 -14.90 11.08 -3.05
N SER A 377 -14.14 10.34 -2.25
CA SER A 377 -13.30 9.25 -2.71
C SER A 377 -13.54 7.97 -1.93
N LEU A 378 -13.48 6.83 -2.65
CA LEU A 378 -13.39 5.50 -2.09
C LEU A 378 -12.11 4.87 -2.60
N GLY A 379 -11.14 4.67 -1.72
CA GLY A 379 -9.86 4.07 -2.04
C GLY A 379 -9.73 2.66 -1.49
N TRP A 380 -8.85 1.87 -2.12
CA TRP A 380 -8.38 0.60 -1.60
C TRP A 380 -6.86 0.51 -1.72
N THR A 381 -6.25 -0.24 -0.80
CA THR A 381 -4.88 -0.73 -0.90
C THR A 381 -4.91 -2.21 -0.52
N TRP A 382 -4.45 -3.06 -1.42
CA TRP A 382 -4.41 -4.50 -1.24
C TRP A 382 -3.03 -5.02 -1.53
N GLU A 383 -2.57 -5.93 -0.70
CA GLU A 383 -1.30 -6.63 -0.86
C GLU A 383 -1.43 -8.09 -0.45
N ARG A 384 -0.67 -8.94 -1.12
CA ARG A 384 -0.64 -10.38 -0.84
C ARG A 384 0.69 -10.99 -1.24
N ARG A 385 1.20 -11.86 -0.39
CA ARG A 385 2.29 -12.78 -0.69
C ARG A 385 1.74 -14.15 -1.07
N ASP A 386 2.35 -14.79 -2.05
CA ASP A 386 2.03 -16.15 -2.47
C ASP A 386 3.29 -16.94 -2.83
N GLU A 387 3.14 -18.23 -2.99
CA GLU A 387 4.23 -19.16 -3.35
C GLU A 387 4.21 -19.54 -4.85
N LEU A 388 3.35 -18.89 -5.65
CA LEU A 388 3.20 -19.18 -7.06
C LEU A 388 4.53 -18.99 -7.81
N LEU A 389 4.98 -20.00 -8.57
CA LEU A 389 6.20 -19.99 -9.40
C LEU A 389 7.47 -19.56 -8.62
N GLY A 390 7.63 -20.06 -7.37
CA GLY A 390 8.78 -19.73 -6.54
C GLY A 390 8.59 -18.52 -5.63
N GLY A 391 7.35 -18.05 -5.51
CA GLY A 391 6.95 -16.97 -4.62
C GLY A 391 6.88 -15.61 -5.27
N GLY A 392 5.93 -14.80 -4.81
CA GLY A 392 5.73 -13.46 -5.31
C GLY A 392 4.95 -12.57 -4.36
N TYR A 393 4.93 -11.29 -4.72
CA TYR A 393 4.23 -10.26 -4.00
C TYR A 393 3.34 -9.47 -4.95
N TRP A 394 2.05 -9.43 -4.65
CA TRP A 394 1.07 -8.59 -5.31
C TRP A 394 0.81 -7.32 -4.52
N ALA A 395 0.71 -6.22 -5.21
CA ALA A 395 0.17 -4.99 -4.65
C ALA A 395 -0.83 -4.38 -5.63
N SER A 396 -1.91 -3.85 -5.09
CA SER A 396 -2.93 -3.11 -5.83
C SER A 396 -3.39 -1.93 -5.01
N SER A 397 -3.53 -0.80 -5.64
CA SER A 397 -4.18 0.36 -5.05
C SER A 397 -5.08 1.02 -6.09
N GLY A 398 -6.08 1.76 -5.61
CA GLY A 398 -6.89 2.55 -6.51
C GLY A 398 -7.86 3.44 -5.74
N THR A 399 -8.46 4.37 -6.49
CA THR A 399 -9.39 5.35 -5.95
C THR A 399 -10.48 5.61 -6.96
N LEU A 400 -11.71 5.35 -6.58
CA LEU A 400 -12.90 5.88 -7.24
C LEU A 400 -13.18 7.25 -6.64
N TYR A 401 -13.12 8.30 -7.46
CA TYR A 401 -13.29 9.69 -7.06
C TYR A 401 -14.46 10.31 -7.80
N HIS A 402 -15.39 10.89 -7.06
CA HIS A 402 -16.45 11.73 -7.60
C HIS A 402 -16.22 13.17 -7.17
N GLY A 403 -15.94 14.06 -8.13
CA GLY A 403 -15.65 15.47 -7.90
C GLY A 403 -16.67 16.37 -8.57
N ASN A 404 -16.85 17.57 -8.03
CA ASN A 404 -17.59 18.65 -8.66
C ASN A 404 -16.70 19.89 -8.78
N LEU A 405 -16.34 20.22 -10.00
CA LEU A 405 -15.54 21.40 -10.34
C LEU A 405 -16.44 22.62 -10.53
N SER A 406 -16.13 23.70 -9.83
CA SER A 406 -16.75 25.02 -10.02
C SER A 406 -15.68 26.00 -10.46
N ILE A 407 -15.85 26.64 -11.61
CA ILE A 407 -15.01 27.72 -12.12
C ILE A 407 -15.64 29.03 -11.64
N ARG A 408 -14.93 29.75 -10.75
CA ARG A 408 -15.47 30.93 -10.07
C ARG A 408 -15.28 32.22 -10.86
N ASP A 409 -14.22 32.26 -11.65
CA ASP A 409 -13.94 33.37 -12.53
C ASP A 409 -14.81 33.32 -13.78
N PRO A 410 -15.57 34.39 -14.14
CA PRO A 410 -16.47 34.40 -15.29
C PRO A 410 -15.76 34.20 -16.62
N GLU A 411 -14.61 34.83 -16.83
CA GLU A 411 -13.86 34.73 -18.09
C GLU A 411 -13.35 33.31 -18.33
N SER A 412 -12.77 32.65 -17.30
CA SER A 412 -12.35 31.25 -17.38
C SER A 412 -13.53 30.31 -17.60
N ARG A 413 -14.68 30.60 -17.03
CA ARG A 413 -15.90 29.80 -17.21
C ARG A 413 -16.45 29.92 -18.62
N ASP A 414 -16.48 31.14 -19.17
CA ASP A 414 -16.94 31.38 -20.54
C ASP A 414 -15.98 30.72 -21.53
N PHE A 415 -14.67 30.72 -21.25
CA PHE A 415 -13.70 29.98 -22.05
C PHE A 415 -13.95 28.46 -21.98
N ASP A 416 -14.13 27.89 -20.78
CA ASP A 416 -14.39 26.43 -20.61
C ASP A 416 -15.67 25.98 -21.34
N ARG A 417 -16.70 26.84 -21.39
CA ARG A 417 -17.98 26.56 -22.05
C ARG A 417 -17.98 26.90 -23.54
N GLY A 418 -17.00 27.67 -24.00
CA GLY A 418 -16.85 28.15 -25.35
C GLY A 418 -16.65 27.01 -26.36
N ILE A 419 -16.61 27.38 -27.63
CA ILE A 419 -16.51 26.44 -28.77
C ILE A 419 -15.21 25.63 -28.77
N THR A 420 -14.12 26.20 -28.22
CA THR A 420 -12.82 25.57 -28.07
C THR A 420 -12.60 25.04 -26.64
N GLY A 421 -13.55 25.28 -25.74
CA GLY A 421 -13.46 24.86 -24.33
C GLY A 421 -13.84 23.39 -24.14
N HIS A 422 -13.27 22.78 -23.12
CA HIS A 422 -13.44 21.36 -22.86
C HIS A 422 -14.59 21.02 -21.92
N ARG A 423 -15.36 22.02 -21.46
CA ARG A 423 -16.53 21.84 -20.59
C ARG A 423 -16.22 21.00 -19.36
N THR A 424 -15.14 21.35 -18.68
CA THR A 424 -14.65 20.64 -17.51
C THR A 424 -15.48 20.93 -16.26
N GLU A 425 -16.16 22.08 -16.21
CA GLU A 425 -17.01 22.48 -15.08
C GLU A 425 -18.14 21.48 -14.80
N GLY A 426 -18.46 21.28 -13.52
CA GLY A 426 -19.51 20.38 -13.04
C GLY A 426 -19.00 19.04 -12.52
N GLY A 427 -19.94 18.12 -12.33
CA GLY A 427 -19.66 16.80 -11.76
C GLY A 427 -18.86 15.90 -12.70
N PHE A 428 -17.88 15.18 -12.16
CA PHE A 428 -17.10 14.16 -12.87
C PHE A 428 -16.80 12.97 -11.96
N THR A 429 -16.58 11.82 -12.55
CA THR A 429 -16.12 10.62 -11.84
C THR A 429 -14.85 10.12 -12.51
N LYS A 430 -13.84 9.76 -11.72
CA LYS A 430 -12.63 9.12 -12.21
C LYS A 430 -12.26 7.90 -11.36
N LEU A 431 -11.68 6.92 -12.02
CA LEU A 431 -11.08 5.75 -11.40
C LEU A 431 -9.59 5.77 -11.71
N SER A 432 -8.75 5.89 -10.68
CA SER A 432 -7.31 5.69 -10.77
C SER A 432 -6.96 4.36 -10.14
N PHE A 433 -6.04 3.59 -10.76
CA PHE A 433 -5.66 2.28 -10.27
C PHE A 433 -4.19 1.98 -10.56
N GLN A 434 -3.63 1.11 -9.74
CA GLN A 434 -2.30 0.53 -9.91
C GLN A 434 -2.35 -0.93 -9.49
N PHE A 435 -1.77 -1.82 -10.31
CA PHE A 435 -1.51 -3.22 -9.99
C PHE A 435 -0.05 -3.49 -10.21
N SER A 436 0.58 -4.24 -9.33
CA SER A 436 1.95 -4.68 -9.51
C SER A 436 2.17 -6.09 -8.97
N ARG A 437 3.16 -6.76 -9.57
CA ARG A 437 3.66 -8.04 -9.12
C ARG A 437 5.18 -8.04 -9.11
N LEU A 438 5.76 -8.42 -8.00
CA LEU A 438 7.16 -8.80 -7.92
C LEU A 438 7.21 -10.33 -7.87
N GLN A 439 7.77 -10.94 -8.92
CA GLN A 439 7.87 -12.39 -9.06
C GLN A 439 9.32 -12.83 -8.90
N SER A 440 9.58 -13.74 -8.00
CA SER A 440 10.84 -14.47 -7.93
C SER A 440 10.97 -15.39 -9.15
N ILE A 441 12.09 -15.35 -9.88
CA ILE A 441 12.31 -16.20 -11.04
C ILE A 441 13.35 -17.28 -10.72
N VAL A 442 14.52 -16.85 -10.28
CA VAL A 442 15.60 -17.70 -9.78
C VAL A 442 16.29 -16.96 -8.63
N PRO A 443 17.15 -17.59 -7.84
CA PRO A 443 17.86 -16.92 -6.76
C PRO A 443 18.47 -15.59 -7.21
N ARG A 444 18.21 -14.52 -6.46
CA ARG A 444 18.67 -13.14 -6.70
C ARG A 444 18.09 -12.45 -7.93
N HIS A 445 17.22 -13.08 -8.73
CA HIS A 445 16.57 -12.46 -9.87
C HIS A 445 15.06 -12.41 -9.69
N SER A 446 14.48 -11.25 -9.93
CA SER A 446 13.04 -11.05 -9.89
C SER A 446 12.56 -10.24 -11.09
N LEU A 447 11.31 -10.48 -11.48
CA LEU A 447 10.61 -9.72 -12.49
C LEU A 447 9.57 -8.85 -11.78
N TYR A 448 9.65 -7.54 -11.98
CA TYR A 448 8.64 -6.61 -11.54
C TYR A 448 7.77 -6.21 -12.72
N LEU A 449 6.46 -6.40 -12.57
CA LEU A 449 5.43 -6.02 -13.53
C LEU A 449 4.52 -5.00 -12.86
N SER A 450 4.20 -3.93 -13.56
CA SER A 450 3.28 -2.93 -13.07
C SER A 450 2.38 -2.42 -14.18
N VAL A 451 1.10 -2.25 -13.88
CA VAL A 451 0.11 -1.60 -14.75
C VAL A 451 -0.69 -0.63 -13.90
N GLY A 452 -0.69 0.63 -14.30
CA GLY A 452 -1.50 1.67 -13.68
C GLY A 452 -2.26 2.47 -14.73
N GLY A 453 -3.29 3.19 -14.31
CA GLY A 453 -4.06 3.98 -15.25
C GLY A 453 -5.13 4.83 -14.59
N GLN A 454 -5.79 5.61 -15.44
CA GLN A 454 -6.93 6.43 -15.09
C GLN A 454 -8.02 6.31 -16.16
N TRP A 455 -9.25 6.20 -15.71
CA TRP A 455 -10.46 6.39 -16.50
C TRP A 455 -11.25 7.58 -15.96
N ALA A 456 -11.87 8.36 -16.83
CA ALA A 456 -12.69 9.51 -16.45
C ALA A 456 -14.03 9.50 -17.15
N SER A 457 -15.09 10.00 -16.52
CA SER A 457 -16.45 10.06 -17.08
C SER A 457 -16.66 11.20 -18.06
N LYS A 458 -15.83 12.26 -17.98
CA LYS A 458 -15.85 13.45 -18.84
C LYS A 458 -14.46 14.07 -18.93
N ASN A 459 -14.31 15.17 -19.68
CA ASN A 459 -13.08 15.95 -19.71
C ASN A 459 -12.78 16.51 -18.31
N LEU A 460 -11.52 16.40 -17.91
CA LEU A 460 -11.05 16.80 -16.60
C LEU A 460 -10.31 18.14 -16.65
N ASP A 461 -10.41 18.88 -15.56
CA ASP A 461 -9.45 19.95 -15.30
C ASP A 461 -8.04 19.38 -15.26
N ALA A 462 -7.05 20.16 -15.64
CA ALA A 462 -5.68 19.70 -15.70
C ALA A 462 -5.14 19.22 -14.35
N SER A 463 -5.65 19.72 -13.21
CA SER A 463 -5.32 19.27 -11.85
C SER A 463 -5.79 17.84 -11.55
N GLU A 464 -6.65 17.25 -12.38
CA GLU A 464 -7.23 15.92 -12.18
C GLU A 464 -6.77 14.89 -13.23
N LYS A 465 -5.92 15.31 -14.21
CA LYS A 465 -5.40 14.45 -15.29
C LYS A 465 -4.25 13.56 -14.83
N LEU A 466 -4.05 12.46 -15.54
CA LEU A 466 -2.92 11.54 -15.36
C LEU A 466 -1.72 12.00 -16.22
N ALA A 467 -0.53 12.07 -15.62
CA ALA A 467 0.72 12.31 -16.36
C ALA A 467 1.31 10.98 -16.86
N LEU A 468 1.64 10.89 -18.15
CA LEU A 468 2.22 9.69 -18.75
C LEU A 468 3.74 9.68 -18.76
N GLY A 469 4.42 10.83 -18.60
CA GLY A 469 5.88 10.95 -18.51
C GLY A 469 6.37 11.28 -17.10
N GLY A 470 7.59 10.87 -16.79
CA GLY A 470 8.25 11.17 -15.53
C GLY A 470 8.86 9.96 -14.81
N ALA A 471 9.51 10.20 -13.70
CA ALA A 471 10.23 9.20 -12.92
C ALA A 471 9.35 8.02 -12.41
N ARG A 472 8.03 8.22 -12.31
CA ARG A 472 7.05 7.21 -11.87
C ARG A 472 6.12 6.73 -13.00
N ALA A 473 6.40 7.12 -14.25
CA ALA A 473 5.65 6.76 -15.43
C ALA A 473 6.64 6.33 -16.52
N VAL A 474 6.55 6.86 -17.75
CA VAL A 474 7.55 6.57 -18.78
C VAL A 474 8.81 7.39 -18.52
N ARG A 475 9.83 6.77 -17.97
CA ARG A 475 11.08 7.40 -17.46
C ARG A 475 11.95 8.06 -18.54
N ALA A 476 11.72 7.77 -19.79
CA ALA A 476 12.41 8.44 -20.89
C ALA A 476 11.90 9.87 -21.17
N TYR A 477 10.84 10.30 -20.49
CA TYR A 477 10.19 11.60 -20.65
C TYR A 477 10.22 12.42 -19.37
N PRO A 478 10.14 13.77 -19.46
CA PRO A 478 10.10 14.63 -18.28
C PRO A 478 8.82 14.41 -17.46
N SER A 479 8.89 14.82 -16.18
CA SER A 479 7.71 14.82 -15.32
C SER A 479 6.64 15.75 -15.89
N GLY A 480 5.40 15.27 -15.95
CA GLY A 480 4.29 16.03 -16.49
C GLY A 480 4.18 16.04 -18.02
N GLU A 481 5.06 15.34 -18.73
CA GLU A 481 4.87 15.12 -20.17
C GLU A 481 3.56 14.40 -20.39
N LEU A 482 2.71 14.95 -21.26
CA LEU A 482 1.45 14.39 -21.71
C LEU A 482 0.47 14.11 -20.58
N LEU A 483 -0.32 15.12 -20.22
CA LEU A 483 -1.46 15.00 -19.29
C LEU A 483 -2.70 14.49 -20.01
N VAL A 484 -3.29 13.41 -19.52
CA VAL A 484 -4.41 12.72 -20.16
C VAL A 484 -5.60 12.58 -19.21
N ASP A 485 -6.83 12.64 -19.75
CA ASP A 485 -8.04 12.31 -19.00
C ASP A 485 -8.13 10.81 -18.76
N GLN A 486 -7.70 10.02 -19.74
CA GLN A 486 -7.72 8.57 -19.71
C GLN A 486 -6.40 8.03 -20.25
N GLY A 487 -5.83 7.06 -19.55
CA GLY A 487 -4.59 6.43 -20.00
C GLY A 487 -4.19 5.25 -19.16
N VAL A 488 -3.25 4.49 -19.71
CA VAL A 488 -2.63 3.34 -19.06
C VAL A 488 -1.12 3.45 -19.20
N ILE A 489 -0.43 3.03 -18.16
CA ILE A 489 1.03 2.97 -18.06
C ILE A 489 1.39 1.54 -17.67
N GLY A 490 2.32 0.92 -18.39
CA GLY A 490 2.86 -0.39 -18.09
C GLY A 490 4.38 -0.32 -17.91
N THR A 491 4.90 -1.07 -16.94
CA THR A 491 6.32 -1.18 -16.64
C THR A 491 6.68 -2.65 -16.48
N VAL A 492 7.79 -3.06 -17.08
CA VAL A 492 8.44 -4.36 -16.88
C VAL A 492 9.87 -4.09 -16.46
N GLU A 493 10.31 -4.71 -15.33
CA GLU A 493 11.69 -4.60 -14.87
C GLU A 493 12.26 -5.97 -14.54
N TRP A 494 13.43 -6.26 -15.03
CA TRP A 494 14.25 -7.36 -14.58
C TRP A 494 15.26 -6.85 -13.55
N ARG A 495 15.16 -7.35 -12.32
CA ARG A 495 15.96 -6.92 -11.18
C ARG A 495 16.93 -8.01 -10.78
N TRP A 496 18.15 -7.62 -10.46
CA TRP A 496 19.20 -8.51 -9.99
C TRP A 496 19.74 -8.03 -8.65
N SER A 497 19.41 -8.74 -7.54
CA SER A 497 19.92 -8.43 -6.20
C SER A 497 21.35 -8.92 -6.06
N LEU A 498 22.32 -8.02 -6.20
CA LEU A 498 23.75 -8.35 -6.03
C LEU A 498 24.04 -8.73 -4.58
N ASN A 499 23.48 -7.99 -3.65
CA ASN A 499 23.50 -8.20 -2.21
C ASN A 499 22.22 -7.63 -1.57
N GLU A 500 22.17 -7.53 -0.24
CA GLU A 500 21.01 -7.02 0.51
C GLU A 500 20.72 -5.53 0.27
N GLU A 501 21.69 -4.77 -0.22
CA GLU A 501 21.58 -3.32 -0.39
C GLU A 501 21.48 -2.90 -1.85
N LEU A 502 22.09 -3.65 -2.78
CA LEU A 502 22.34 -3.20 -4.15
C LEU A 502 21.60 -4.05 -5.17
N THR A 503 20.71 -3.42 -5.93
CA THR A 503 19.88 -4.07 -6.95
C THR A 503 19.89 -3.26 -8.26
N PRO A 504 20.76 -3.56 -9.21
CA PRO A 504 20.63 -3.07 -10.58
C PRO A 504 19.41 -3.69 -11.26
N PHE A 505 18.85 -2.97 -12.25
CA PHE A 505 17.71 -3.46 -13.03
C PHE A 505 17.71 -2.90 -14.45
N LEU A 506 17.11 -3.66 -15.36
CA LEU A 506 16.74 -3.24 -16.70
C LEU A 506 15.24 -3.03 -16.75
N PHE A 507 14.79 -2.05 -17.55
CA PHE A 507 13.37 -1.78 -17.62
C PHE A 507 12.88 -1.37 -19.00
N TYR A 508 11.59 -1.57 -19.21
CA TYR A 508 10.82 -1.05 -20.34
C TYR A 508 9.52 -0.45 -19.82
N ASP A 509 9.26 0.80 -20.21
CA ASP A 509 8.04 1.54 -19.88
C ASP A 509 7.27 1.82 -21.17
N ALA A 510 5.95 1.68 -21.10
CA ALA A 510 5.05 2.07 -22.17
C ALA A 510 3.79 2.73 -21.60
N ALA A 511 3.29 3.76 -22.26
CA ALA A 511 2.05 4.40 -21.89
C ALA A 511 1.25 4.78 -23.16
N HIS A 512 -0.07 4.78 -22.99
CA HIS A 512 -1.01 5.24 -24.00
C HIS A 512 -2.15 6.00 -23.33
N GLY A 513 -2.59 7.11 -23.93
CA GLY A 513 -3.70 7.88 -23.37
C GLY A 513 -4.30 8.87 -24.31
N LYS A 514 -5.46 9.39 -23.89
CA LYS A 514 -6.22 10.46 -24.57
C LYS A 514 -6.13 11.73 -23.74
N ILE A 515 -5.67 12.83 -24.38
CA ILE A 515 -5.51 14.14 -23.72
C ILE A 515 -6.84 14.62 -23.16
N VAL A 516 -7.89 14.54 -23.97
CA VAL A 516 -9.29 14.82 -23.57
C VAL A 516 -10.17 13.64 -23.91
N ARG A 517 -11.11 13.33 -23.02
CA ARG A 517 -12.05 12.22 -23.26
C ARG A 517 -12.97 12.49 -24.46
N ASN A 518 -13.55 13.69 -24.48
CA ASN A 518 -14.47 14.15 -25.51
C ASN A 518 -13.84 15.35 -26.21
N PRO A 519 -13.10 15.12 -27.30
CA PRO A 519 -12.42 16.20 -28.01
C PRO A 519 -13.43 17.10 -28.75
N THR A 520 -13.06 18.37 -28.91
CA THR A 520 -13.73 19.33 -29.78
C THR A 520 -13.21 19.17 -31.21
N PRO A 521 -13.91 19.72 -32.21
CA PRO A 521 -13.41 19.73 -33.59
C PRO A 521 -12.10 20.53 -33.78
N TYR A 522 -11.71 21.32 -32.80
CA TYR A 522 -10.50 22.17 -32.81
C TYR A 522 -9.31 21.50 -32.14
N ASP A 523 -9.51 20.39 -31.45
CA ASP A 523 -8.42 19.62 -30.87
C ASP A 523 -7.66 18.87 -31.97
N GLY A 524 -6.35 18.87 -31.88
CA GLY A 524 -5.47 18.13 -32.79
C GLY A 524 -5.50 16.62 -32.50
N VAL A 525 -4.37 15.96 -32.69
CA VAL A 525 -4.21 14.54 -32.36
C VAL A 525 -4.43 14.34 -30.85
N ASN A 526 -5.49 13.61 -30.49
CA ASN A 526 -5.91 13.43 -29.10
C ASN A 526 -5.31 12.19 -28.43
N SER A 527 -4.86 11.20 -29.21
CA SER A 527 -4.37 9.92 -28.69
C SER A 527 -2.87 9.82 -28.88
N HIS A 528 -2.15 9.58 -27.79
CA HIS A 528 -0.69 9.56 -27.79
C HIS A 528 -0.12 8.33 -27.06
N SER A 529 1.06 7.92 -27.47
CA SER A 529 1.83 6.85 -26.81
C SER A 529 3.23 7.33 -26.49
N LEU A 530 3.71 6.94 -25.31
CA LEU A 530 5.09 7.15 -24.88
C LEU A 530 5.72 5.77 -24.62
N ARG A 531 7.00 5.60 -25.00
CA ARG A 531 7.75 4.36 -24.75
C ARG A 531 9.19 4.70 -24.39
N GLY A 532 9.76 3.91 -23.49
CA GLY A 532 11.13 4.06 -23.08
C GLY A 532 11.71 2.77 -22.53
N TYR A 533 13.02 2.66 -22.56
CA TYR A 533 13.77 1.57 -21.95
C TYR A 533 14.98 2.14 -21.23
N GLY A 534 15.57 1.37 -20.35
CA GLY A 534 16.71 1.87 -19.63
C GLY A 534 17.29 0.92 -18.62
N VAL A 535 18.24 1.46 -17.88
CA VAL A 535 18.92 0.79 -16.78
C VAL A 535 18.70 1.58 -15.51
N GLY A 536 18.69 0.90 -14.38
CA GLY A 536 18.57 1.55 -13.09
C GLY A 536 19.37 0.83 -12.02
N LEU A 537 19.54 1.53 -10.92
CA LEU A 537 20.20 1.03 -9.73
C LEU A 537 19.39 1.47 -8.50
N SER A 538 19.04 0.51 -7.67
CA SER A 538 18.55 0.74 -6.32
C SER A 538 19.65 0.38 -5.33
N TRP A 539 20.01 1.33 -4.47
CA TRP A 539 20.94 1.11 -3.37
C TRP A 539 20.25 1.56 -2.09
N SER A 540 19.97 0.62 -1.20
CA SER A 540 19.20 0.93 0.00
C SER A 540 19.69 0.12 1.20
N ARG A 541 19.70 0.79 2.35
CA ARG A 541 19.88 0.17 3.66
C ARG A 541 18.64 0.44 4.49
N PRO A 542 17.84 -0.58 4.82
CA PRO A 542 16.60 -0.41 5.59
C PRO A 542 16.82 0.39 6.87
N GLY A 543 15.90 1.34 7.16
CA GLY A 543 15.98 2.22 8.32
C GLY A 543 17.08 3.29 8.26
N ASN A 544 17.80 3.43 7.14
CA ASN A 544 18.90 4.38 7.01
C ASN A 544 18.77 5.25 5.75
N PHE A 545 18.99 4.69 4.55
CA PHE A 545 18.88 5.43 3.30
C PHE A 545 18.38 4.59 2.14
N SER A 546 17.89 5.26 1.11
CA SER A 546 17.56 4.68 -0.20
C SER A 546 17.98 5.65 -1.31
N ILE A 547 18.69 5.14 -2.30
CA ILE A 547 19.08 5.85 -3.52
C ILE A 547 18.53 5.07 -4.71
N ASN A 548 17.75 5.74 -5.56
CA ASN A 548 17.27 5.20 -6.82
C ASN A 548 17.77 6.07 -7.97
N ALA A 549 18.47 5.46 -8.91
CA ALA A 549 18.96 6.12 -10.11
C ALA A 549 18.49 5.37 -11.35
N THR A 550 17.97 6.08 -12.35
CA THR A 550 17.55 5.49 -13.63
C THR A 550 18.05 6.32 -14.80
N LEU A 551 18.56 5.67 -15.82
CA LEU A 551 18.97 6.25 -17.09
C LEU A 551 18.11 5.64 -18.19
N ALA A 552 17.31 6.46 -18.87
CA ALA A 552 16.26 6.03 -19.78
C ALA A 552 16.39 6.65 -21.17
N TRP A 553 16.18 5.83 -22.20
CA TRP A 553 16.14 6.21 -23.61
C TRP A 553 14.73 6.09 -24.16
N ARG A 554 14.35 7.00 -25.05
CA ARG A 554 13.09 6.93 -25.80
C ARG A 554 13.13 5.81 -26.84
N ALA A 555 12.02 5.08 -26.98
CA ALA A 555 11.88 3.97 -27.93
C ALA A 555 10.90 4.35 -29.05
N GLY A 556 11.41 4.92 -30.16
CA GLY A 556 10.65 5.12 -31.41
C GLY A 556 9.40 6.00 -31.33
N THR A 557 9.25 6.82 -30.31
CA THR A 557 8.10 7.70 -30.08
C THR A 557 8.52 9.18 -30.21
N PRO A 558 7.56 10.13 -30.31
CA PRO A 558 7.89 11.52 -30.55
C PRO A 558 8.85 12.11 -29.51
N PRO A 559 9.62 13.15 -29.86
CA PRO A 559 10.44 13.87 -28.90
C PRO A 559 9.59 14.45 -27.77
N ALA A 560 10.17 14.62 -26.59
CA ALA A 560 9.51 15.31 -25.51
C ALA A 560 9.22 16.76 -25.90
N GLN A 561 8.05 17.25 -25.54
CA GLN A 561 7.63 18.62 -25.85
C GLN A 561 7.87 19.57 -24.68
N THR A 562 7.99 19.04 -23.48
CA THR A 562 8.25 19.81 -22.24
C THR A 562 9.72 19.72 -21.82
N ASP A 563 10.14 20.50 -20.82
CA ASP A 563 11.50 20.53 -20.25
C ASP A 563 12.59 20.74 -21.31
N GLY A 564 12.32 21.58 -22.34
CA GLY A 564 13.26 21.88 -23.41
C GLY A 564 13.54 20.71 -24.38
N GLY A 565 12.72 19.68 -24.40
CA GLY A 565 12.59 18.62 -25.45
C GLY A 565 13.75 17.69 -25.68
N GLY A 566 14.98 18.12 -25.43
CA GLY A 566 16.17 17.55 -26.06
C GLY A 566 16.90 16.41 -25.36
N ARG A 567 16.65 16.14 -24.08
CA ARG A 567 17.45 15.16 -23.34
C ARG A 567 17.06 13.71 -23.66
N ASN A 568 17.98 12.99 -24.25
CA ASN A 568 17.91 11.55 -24.48
C ASN A 568 19.35 11.00 -24.51
N PRO A 569 19.81 10.25 -23.50
CA PRO A 569 19.03 9.71 -22.37
C PRO A 569 18.64 10.73 -21.31
N ARG A 570 17.65 10.35 -20.49
CA ARG A 570 17.19 11.10 -19.30
C ARG A 570 17.64 10.36 -18.03
N LEU A 571 18.22 11.13 -17.10
CA LEU A 571 18.64 10.65 -15.80
C LEU A 571 17.65 11.14 -14.73
N PHE A 572 17.11 10.21 -13.95
CA PHE A 572 16.42 10.50 -12.70
C PHE A 572 17.19 9.92 -11.51
N VAL A 573 17.33 10.71 -10.47
CA VAL A 573 17.96 10.30 -9.21
C VAL A 573 17.08 10.76 -8.05
N GLN A 574 16.90 9.90 -7.07
CA GLN A 574 16.25 10.20 -5.79
C GLN A 574 17.10 9.65 -4.66
N LEU A 575 17.29 10.44 -3.62
CA LEU A 575 17.89 10.07 -2.35
C LEU A 575 16.87 10.30 -1.23
N ILE A 576 16.71 9.31 -0.36
CA ILE A 576 15.93 9.41 0.88
C ILE A 576 16.82 8.97 2.03
N LYS A 577 16.87 9.75 3.11
CA LYS A 577 17.59 9.45 4.35
C LYS A 577 16.61 9.42 5.50
N ALA A 578 16.57 8.33 6.25
CA ALA A 578 15.82 8.18 7.50
C ALA A 578 16.73 8.45 8.73
N PHE A 579 16.13 9.00 9.78
CA PHE A 579 16.80 9.34 11.05
C PHE A 579 16.01 8.81 12.23
#